data_1e0b1b0c05ad36f43ce12b15eea6cd35
#
_entry.id   1e0b1b0c05ad36f43ce12b15eea6cd35
#
_cell.length_a   1.000
_cell.length_b   1.000
_cell.length_c   1.000
_cell.angle_alpha   90.00
_cell.angle_beta   90.00
_cell.angle_gamma   90.00
#
_symmetry.space_group_name_H-M   'P 1'
#
loop_
_entity.id
_entity.type
_entity.pdbx_description
1 polymer ?
#
loop_
_entity_poly.entity_id
_entity_poly.type
_entity_poly.pdbx_seq_one_letter_code
_entity_poly.pdbx_strand_id
1 'polypeptide(L)'
;LTRGKKRVSVKVLDRYRKGKYMNVSDIGIDLGTASILIYVRGKGVVLKEPSVVAYDRDADKIRAIGDEARIMLSRTTGNIVAIRPLKNGIIADYAVTEQMLKYFIQKATGRLSFRKPRISICVPSNVTEVEKKAVEDATYQAGAREVLTVPEPIAAAIGAGIDISRPCGKMIVDIGAGTCETAILSLDGIVVDHTINVAGDNFDEAIMKYARAEHNLIIGERAAEDIKIH
;
A
#
# COMPACT_ATOMS: atom_id res chain seq x y z
N LEU A 1 -3.72 14.92 -10.98
CA LEU A 1 -2.56 14.21 -10.38
C LEU A 1 -2.76 12.69 -10.25
N THR A 2 -3.94 12.15 -10.61
CA THR A 2 -4.31 10.73 -10.42
C THR A 2 -3.99 9.81 -11.60
N ARG A 3 -3.45 10.30 -12.71
CA ARG A 3 -3.13 9.46 -13.90
C ARG A 3 -1.81 8.67 -13.82
N GLY A 4 -0.90 8.99 -12.90
CA GLY A 4 0.44 8.37 -12.80
C GLY A 4 0.49 7.00 -12.10
N LYS A 5 -0.35 6.76 -11.08
CA LYS A 5 -0.30 5.55 -10.24
C LYS A 5 -0.71 4.22 -10.92
N LYS A 6 -1.25 4.24 -12.13
CA LYS A 6 -1.86 3.06 -12.77
C LYS A 6 -0.88 2.08 -13.48
N ARG A 7 0.43 2.36 -13.57
CA ARG A 7 1.36 1.54 -14.37
C ARG A 7 2.59 1.03 -13.62
N VAL A 8 2.67 1.22 -12.31
CA VAL A 8 3.91 1.11 -11.52
C VAL A 8 4.49 -0.29 -11.45
N SER A 9 3.70 -1.29 -11.16
CA SER A 9 4.23 -2.59 -10.72
C SER A 9 4.76 -3.52 -11.82
N VAL A 10 4.37 -3.31 -13.09
CA VAL A 10 4.68 -4.27 -14.18
C VAL A 10 6.01 -4.01 -14.86
N LYS A 11 6.35 -2.75 -15.11
CA LYS A 11 7.64 -2.42 -15.73
C LYS A 11 8.81 -2.79 -14.80
N VAL A 12 8.60 -2.78 -13.49
CA VAL A 12 9.58 -3.25 -12.50
C VAL A 12 9.85 -4.74 -12.68
N LEU A 13 8.80 -5.56 -12.78
CA LEU A 13 8.93 -7.01 -12.97
C LEU A 13 9.62 -7.37 -14.30
N ASP A 14 9.32 -6.64 -15.37
CA ASP A 14 9.91 -6.89 -16.69
C ASP A 14 11.39 -6.49 -16.76
N ARG A 15 11.80 -5.45 -16.03
CA ARG A 15 13.16 -4.92 -16.06
C ARG A 15 14.13 -5.71 -15.17
N TYR A 16 13.69 -6.17 -14.01
CA TYR A 16 14.49 -6.97 -13.08
C TYR A 16 14.69 -8.42 -13.54
N ARG A 17 13.90 -8.93 -14.52
CA ARG A 17 14.05 -10.31 -15.04
C ARG A 17 13.89 -10.39 -16.52
N LYS A 18 14.96 -10.18 -17.27
CA LYS A 18 15.09 -10.70 -18.63
C LYS A 18 15.29 -12.22 -18.57
N GLY A 19 14.24 -12.98 -18.86
CA GLY A 19 14.37 -14.39 -19.24
C GLY A 19 13.71 -15.42 -18.34
N LYS A 20 12.88 -16.24 -18.98
CA LYS A 20 12.33 -17.53 -18.57
C LYS A 20 11.26 -17.51 -17.47
N TYR A 21 10.02 -17.58 -17.87
CA TYR A 21 8.87 -18.35 -17.33
C TYR A 21 7.55 -17.66 -17.68
N MET A 22 6.95 -18.09 -18.79
CA MET A 22 5.81 -17.44 -19.44
C MET A 22 4.43 -17.76 -18.86
N ASN A 23 4.28 -18.49 -17.76
CA ASN A 23 2.97 -18.97 -17.31
C ASN A 23 2.67 -18.80 -15.81
N VAL A 24 3.19 -17.74 -15.16
CA VAL A 24 2.86 -17.44 -13.76
C VAL A 24 2.22 -16.07 -13.68
N SER A 25 1.10 -15.97 -12.96
CA SER A 25 0.47 -14.69 -12.66
C SER A 25 1.44 -13.82 -11.87
N ASP A 26 1.97 -12.77 -12.49
CA ASP A 26 2.81 -11.79 -11.82
C ASP A 26 1.90 -10.70 -11.25
N ILE A 27 2.05 -10.43 -9.95
CA ILE A 27 1.25 -9.45 -9.21
C ILE A 27 2.17 -8.38 -8.66
N GLY A 28 1.76 -7.12 -8.76
CA GLY A 28 2.35 -6.00 -8.06
C GLY A 28 1.41 -5.52 -6.96
N ILE A 29 1.91 -5.33 -5.75
CA ILE A 29 1.18 -4.81 -4.61
C ILE A 29 1.82 -3.51 -4.15
N ASP A 30 1.01 -2.46 -4.10
CA ASP A 30 1.31 -1.25 -3.34
C ASP A 30 0.56 -1.38 -2.00
N LEU A 31 1.33 -1.62 -0.92
CA LEU A 31 0.80 -1.86 0.42
C LEU A 31 0.86 -0.58 1.24
N GLY A 32 -0.05 0.36 0.93
CA GLY A 32 -0.08 1.66 1.59
C GLY A 32 -0.83 1.67 2.94
N THR A 33 -0.50 2.65 3.78
CA THR A 33 -1.14 2.86 5.10
C THR A 33 -2.66 3.03 5.00
N ALA A 34 -3.15 3.78 4.01
CA ALA A 34 -4.59 4.03 3.85
C ALA A 34 -5.27 3.13 2.81
N SER A 35 -4.53 2.67 1.80
CA SER A 35 -5.11 1.86 0.73
C SER A 35 -4.12 0.88 0.14
N ILE A 36 -4.61 -0.30 -0.22
CA ILE A 36 -3.88 -1.29 -1.00
C ILE A 36 -4.27 -1.19 -2.48
N LEU A 37 -3.30 -1.32 -3.36
CA LEU A 37 -3.51 -1.40 -4.80
C LEU A 37 -2.86 -2.66 -5.32
N ILE A 38 -3.62 -3.45 -6.09
CA ILE A 38 -3.11 -4.66 -6.72
C ILE A 38 -3.20 -4.56 -8.24
N TYR A 39 -2.07 -4.80 -8.85
CA TYR A 39 -1.91 -4.91 -10.28
C TYR A 39 -1.64 -6.37 -10.67
N VAL A 40 -2.29 -6.86 -11.71
CA VAL A 40 -2.04 -8.19 -12.29
C VAL A 40 -1.54 -8.01 -13.72
N ARG A 41 -0.43 -8.70 -14.06
CA ARG A 41 0.15 -8.65 -15.40
C ARG A 41 -0.91 -9.02 -16.45
N GLY A 42 -1.02 -8.18 -17.49
CA GLY A 42 -1.97 -8.35 -18.58
C GLY A 42 -3.40 -7.92 -18.28
N LYS A 43 -3.75 -7.67 -17.00
CA LYS A 43 -5.08 -7.18 -16.61
C LYS A 43 -5.09 -5.73 -16.13
N GLY A 44 -3.93 -5.19 -15.73
CA GLY A 44 -3.83 -3.86 -15.15
C GLY A 44 -4.13 -3.84 -13.65
N VAL A 45 -4.55 -2.68 -13.13
CA VAL A 45 -5.02 -2.54 -11.74
C VAL A 45 -6.37 -3.23 -11.61
N VAL A 46 -6.40 -4.29 -10.82
CA VAL A 46 -7.61 -5.12 -10.61
C VAL A 46 -8.27 -4.84 -9.27
N LEU A 47 -7.55 -4.20 -8.32
CA LEU A 47 -8.06 -3.91 -7.00
C LEU A 47 -7.44 -2.62 -6.46
N LYS A 48 -8.29 -1.80 -5.83
CA LYS A 48 -7.89 -0.65 -5.03
C LYS A 48 -8.92 -0.53 -3.91
N GLU A 49 -8.49 -0.84 -2.69
CA GLU A 49 -9.37 -0.84 -1.51
C GLU A 49 -8.67 -0.25 -0.29
N PRO A 50 -9.43 0.20 0.73
CA PRO A 50 -8.85 0.67 1.98
C PRO A 50 -8.05 -0.42 2.70
N SER A 51 -6.91 -0.05 3.29
CA SER A 51 -6.12 -0.91 4.19
C SER A 51 -6.74 -0.90 5.60
N VAL A 52 -7.98 -1.36 5.72
CA VAL A 52 -8.75 -1.38 6.96
C VAL A 52 -9.43 -2.72 7.16
N VAL A 53 -9.53 -3.12 8.41
CA VAL A 53 -10.15 -4.37 8.85
C VAL A 53 -11.18 -4.06 9.93
N ALA A 54 -12.38 -4.60 9.79
CA ALA A 54 -13.39 -4.61 10.84
C ALA A 54 -13.17 -5.82 11.75
N TYR A 55 -12.81 -5.57 12.99
CA TYR A 55 -12.46 -6.58 13.98
C TYR A 55 -13.48 -6.61 15.10
N ASP A 56 -13.98 -7.79 15.40
CA ASP A 56 -14.90 -8.04 16.50
C ASP A 56 -14.09 -8.44 17.75
N ARG A 57 -14.06 -7.57 18.74
CA ARG A 57 -13.30 -7.79 19.99
C ARG A 57 -13.86 -8.93 20.84
N ASP A 58 -15.17 -9.15 20.84
CA ASP A 58 -15.78 -10.20 21.66
C ASP A 58 -15.56 -11.59 21.05
N ALA A 59 -15.64 -11.68 19.73
CA ALA A 59 -15.45 -12.93 19.01
C ALA A 59 -13.98 -13.17 18.63
N ASP A 60 -13.07 -12.21 18.91
CA ASP A 60 -11.65 -12.25 18.58
C ASP A 60 -11.39 -12.62 17.11
N LYS A 61 -12.08 -11.94 16.18
CA LYS A 61 -11.99 -12.28 14.75
C LYS A 61 -12.27 -11.12 13.80
N ILE A 62 -11.70 -11.25 12.61
CA ILE A 62 -11.97 -10.37 11.48
C ILE A 62 -13.39 -10.65 10.95
N ARG A 63 -14.18 -9.61 10.79
CA ARG A 63 -15.53 -9.63 10.21
C ARG A 63 -15.55 -9.21 8.75
N ALA A 64 -14.77 -8.21 8.39
CA ALA A 64 -14.69 -7.70 7.04
C ALA A 64 -13.33 -7.04 6.78
N ILE A 65 -12.96 -6.89 5.50
CA ILE A 65 -11.70 -6.31 5.04
C ILE A 65 -12.00 -5.34 3.89
N GLY A 66 -11.23 -4.25 3.81
CA GLY A 66 -11.31 -3.30 2.72
C GLY A 66 -12.62 -2.51 2.68
N ASP A 67 -13.23 -2.40 1.52
CA ASP A 67 -14.48 -1.66 1.33
C ASP A 67 -15.64 -2.22 2.18
N GLU A 68 -15.70 -3.54 2.35
CA GLU A 68 -16.70 -4.19 3.20
C GLU A 68 -16.51 -3.78 4.68
N ALA A 69 -15.27 -3.71 5.15
CA ALA A 69 -14.96 -3.24 6.49
C ALA A 69 -15.37 -1.77 6.68
N ARG A 70 -15.06 -0.92 5.72
CA ARG A 70 -15.43 0.50 5.73
C ARG A 70 -16.95 0.70 5.80
N ILE A 71 -17.72 -0.07 5.04
CA ILE A 71 -19.18 -0.05 5.07
C ILE A 71 -19.71 -0.55 6.41
N MET A 72 -19.17 -1.64 6.94
CA MET A 72 -19.56 -2.19 8.22
C MET A 72 -19.33 -1.20 9.36
N LEU A 73 -18.15 -0.60 9.41
CA LEU A 73 -17.77 0.38 10.45
C LEU A 73 -18.65 1.63 10.42
N SER A 74 -19.18 2.02 9.26
CA SER A 74 -20.11 3.15 9.16
C SER A 74 -21.53 2.86 9.67
N ARG A 75 -21.86 1.58 9.90
CA ARG A 75 -23.23 1.12 10.28
C ARG A 75 -23.29 0.41 11.61
N THR A 76 -22.16 0.03 12.19
CA THR A 76 -22.11 -0.80 13.39
C THR A 76 -21.55 0.02 14.55
N THR A 77 -22.25 -0.02 15.68
CA THR A 77 -21.81 0.53 16.96
C THR A 77 -21.48 -0.61 17.93
N GLY A 78 -20.52 -0.41 18.84
CA GLY A 78 -20.21 -1.38 19.89
C GLY A 78 -18.86 -2.07 19.67
N ASN A 79 -18.80 -3.41 19.75
CA ASN A 79 -17.56 -4.17 19.85
C ASN A 79 -16.79 -4.38 18.54
N ILE A 80 -17.32 -3.91 17.41
CA ILE A 80 -16.63 -3.93 16.13
C ILE A 80 -15.82 -2.64 15.96
N VAL A 81 -14.51 -2.81 15.83
CA VAL A 81 -13.56 -1.69 15.73
C VAL A 81 -12.80 -1.72 14.42
N ALA A 82 -12.36 -0.54 13.97
CA ALA A 82 -11.44 -0.43 12.85
C ALA A 82 -10.02 -0.77 13.30
N ILE A 83 -9.36 -1.68 12.59
CA ILE A 83 -7.91 -1.88 12.70
C ILE A 83 -7.29 -1.48 11.37
N ARG A 84 -6.34 -0.54 11.44
CA ARG A 84 -5.40 -0.27 10.33
C ARG A 84 -4.13 -1.05 10.61
N PRO A 85 -3.88 -2.17 9.91
CA PRO A 85 -2.75 -3.05 10.22
C PRO A 85 -1.40 -2.48 9.83
N LEU A 86 -1.40 -1.35 9.10
CA LEU A 86 -0.22 -0.60 8.68
C LEU A 86 -0.24 0.79 9.31
N LYS A 87 0.91 1.25 9.78
CA LYS A 87 1.13 2.60 10.29
C LYS A 87 2.45 3.13 9.74
N ASN A 88 2.42 4.32 9.14
CA ASN A 88 3.62 4.95 8.56
C ASN A 88 4.35 4.03 7.55
N GLY A 89 3.60 3.29 6.73
CA GLY A 89 4.16 2.35 5.75
C GLY A 89 4.69 1.03 6.32
N ILE A 90 4.60 0.80 7.65
CA ILE A 90 5.17 -0.35 8.34
C ILE A 90 4.04 -1.23 8.90
N ILE A 91 4.29 -2.53 9.01
CA ILE A 91 3.37 -3.47 9.65
C ILE A 91 3.29 -3.16 11.14
N ALA A 92 2.10 -2.74 11.60
CA ALA A 92 1.78 -2.53 13.01
C ALA A 92 1.17 -3.79 13.65
N ASP A 93 0.44 -4.59 12.87
CA ASP A 93 -0.15 -5.87 13.28
C ASP A 93 0.12 -6.93 12.20
N TYR A 94 1.01 -7.85 12.51
CA TYR A 94 1.44 -8.89 11.57
C TYR A 94 0.31 -9.85 11.20
N ALA A 95 -0.43 -10.35 12.19
CA ALA A 95 -1.47 -11.36 11.95
C ALA A 95 -2.63 -10.81 11.12
N VAL A 96 -3.03 -9.56 11.41
CA VAL A 96 -4.07 -8.87 10.65
C VAL A 96 -3.59 -8.53 9.24
N THR A 97 -2.31 -8.11 9.09
CA THR A 97 -1.72 -7.83 7.76
C THR A 97 -1.67 -9.08 6.89
N GLU A 98 -1.23 -10.21 7.44
CA GLU A 98 -1.20 -11.50 6.71
C GLU A 98 -2.60 -11.88 6.20
N GLN A 99 -3.61 -11.82 7.08
CA GLN A 99 -4.99 -12.15 6.72
C GLN A 99 -5.55 -11.18 5.67
N MET A 100 -5.26 -9.89 5.79
CA MET A 100 -5.64 -8.86 4.83
C MET A 100 -4.98 -9.10 3.46
N LEU A 101 -3.67 -9.36 3.41
CA LEU A 101 -2.95 -9.71 2.17
C LEU A 101 -3.52 -10.96 1.53
N LYS A 102 -3.76 -12.00 2.31
CA LYS A 102 -4.35 -13.25 1.82
C LYS A 102 -5.72 -13.02 1.17
N TYR A 103 -6.57 -12.25 1.82
CA TYR A 103 -7.88 -11.88 1.29
C TYR A 103 -7.76 -11.14 -0.06
N PHE A 104 -6.90 -10.12 -0.13
CA PHE A 104 -6.76 -9.32 -1.34
C PHE A 104 -6.08 -10.07 -2.49
N ILE A 105 -5.08 -10.91 -2.20
CA ILE A 105 -4.44 -11.77 -3.21
C ILE A 105 -5.47 -12.76 -3.78
N GLN A 106 -6.28 -13.39 -2.94
CA GLN A 106 -7.35 -14.29 -3.38
C GLN A 106 -8.41 -13.56 -4.21
N LYS A 107 -8.81 -12.35 -3.80
CA LYS A 107 -9.76 -11.51 -4.53
C LYS A 107 -9.23 -11.11 -5.91
N ALA A 108 -7.95 -10.81 -6.02
CA ALA A 108 -7.30 -10.41 -7.27
C ALA A 108 -7.04 -11.58 -8.24
N THR A 109 -6.73 -12.77 -7.71
CA THR A 109 -6.37 -13.96 -8.53
C THR A 109 -7.57 -14.86 -8.82
N GLY A 110 -8.63 -14.76 -8.02
CA GLY A 110 -9.73 -15.70 -7.99
C GLY A 110 -9.43 -16.91 -7.07
N ARG A 111 -10.46 -17.40 -6.39
CA ARG A 111 -10.34 -18.49 -5.39
C ARG A 111 -9.81 -19.83 -5.94
N LEU A 112 -9.81 -20.03 -7.25
CA LEU A 112 -9.44 -21.28 -7.93
C LEU A 112 -8.05 -21.25 -8.58
N SER A 113 -7.19 -20.29 -8.22
CA SER A 113 -5.83 -20.27 -8.77
C SER A 113 -4.98 -21.37 -8.11
N PHE A 114 -4.80 -22.48 -8.81
CA PHE A 114 -3.93 -23.60 -8.38
C PHE A 114 -2.43 -23.25 -8.37
N ARG A 115 -2.04 -22.11 -8.94
CA ARG A 115 -0.64 -21.69 -9.01
C ARG A 115 -0.42 -20.46 -8.12
N LYS A 116 0.48 -20.61 -7.15
CA LYS A 116 0.93 -19.52 -6.31
C LYS A 116 1.62 -18.45 -7.16
N PRO A 117 1.24 -17.17 -7.04
CA PRO A 117 1.81 -16.07 -7.82
C PRO A 117 3.23 -15.70 -7.35
N ARG A 118 4.00 -15.07 -8.25
CA ARG A 118 5.14 -14.24 -7.88
C ARG A 118 4.61 -12.84 -7.60
N ILE A 119 5.05 -12.25 -6.50
CA ILE A 119 4.55 -10.96 -6.03
C ILE A 119 5.71 -9.99 -5.88
N SER A 120 5.58 -8.79 -6.49
CA SER A 120 6.39 -7.64 -6.15
C SER A 120 5.58 -6.75 -5.22
N ILE A 121 6.14 -6.41 -4.05
CA ILE A 121 5.49 -5.59 -3.04
C ILE A 121 6.33 -4.35 -2.75
N CYS A 122 5.69 -3.17 -2.73
CA CYS A 122 6.35 -1.92 -2.42
C CYS A 122 6.58 -1.81 -0.91
N VAL A 123 7.72 -1.25 -0.54
CA VAL A 123 8.09 -0.91 0.84
C VAL A 123 8.71 0.47 0.87
N PRO A 124 8.55 1.25 1.96
CA PRO A 124 9.25 2.51 2.13
C PRO A 124 10.76 2.34 2.01
N SER A 125 11.46 3.39 1.58
CA SER A 125 12.91 3.31 1.35
C SER A 125 13.72 3.20 2.64
N ASN A 126 13.17 3.71 3.76
CA ASN A 126 13.84 3.76 5.07
C ASN A 126 13.50 2.56 5.99
N VAL A 127 12.81 1.52 5.49
CA VAL A 127 12.49 0.34 6.31
C VAL A 127 13.76 -0.41 6.72
N THR A 128 13.76 -0.91 7.94
CA THR A 128 14.81 -1.80 8.43
C THR A 128 14.72 -3.16 7.74
N GLU A 129 15.82 -3.92 7.74
CA GLU A 129 15.82 -5.30 7.18
C GLU A 129 14.82 -6.21 7.92
N VAL A 130 14.55 -5.96 9.21
CA VAL A 130 13.56 -6.72 9.98
C VAL A 130 12.13 -6.41 9.50
N GLU A 131 11.80 -5.14 9.29
CA GLU A 131 10.49 -4.72 8.77
C GLU A 131 10.27 -5.21 7.34
N LYS A 132 11.29 -5.09 6.49
CA LYS A 132 11.28 -5.62 5.13
C LYS A 132 11.03 -7.14 5.14
N LYS A 133 11.72 -7.86 6.03
CA LYS A 133 11.54 -9.30 6.19
C LYS A 133 10.13 -9.63 6.66
N ALA A 134 9.55 -8.85 7.57
CA ALA A 134 8.17 -9.05 8.02
C ALA A 134 7.16 -8.91 6.87
N VAL A 135 7.35 -7.94 5.96
CA VAL A 135 6.50 -7.78 4.76
C VAL A 135 6.67 -8.97 3.81
N GLU A 136 7.90 -9.44 3.58
CA GLU A 136 8.17 -10.63 2.77
C GLU A 136 7.47 -11.86 3.35
N ASP A 137 7.67 -12.12 4.64
CA ASP A 137 7.11 -13.30 5.32
C ASP A 137 5.57 -13.27 5.35
N ALA A 138 4.95 -12.12 5.66
CA ALA A 138 3.51 -11.95 5.57
C ALA A 138 2.97 -12.23 4.17
N THR A 139 3.70 -11.80 3.13
CA THR A 139 3.32 -12.02 1.72
C THR A 139 3.48 -13.50 1.31
N TYR A 140 4.52 -14.18 1.79
CA TYR A 140 4.69 -15.62 1.59
C TYR A 140 3.57 -16.43 2.27
N GLN A 141 3.23 -16.11 3.52
CA GLN A 141 2.15 -16.76 4.27
C GLN A 141 0.78 -16.49 3.62
N ALA A 142 0.59 -15.30 3.04
CA ALA A 142 -0.60 -14.96 2.28
C ALA A 142 -0.76 -15.75 0.97
N GLY A 143 0.25 -16.55 0.57
CA GLY A 143 0.18 -17.50 -0.54
C GLY A 143 1.05 -17.16 -1.75
N ALA A 144 2.00 -16.25 -1.65
CA ALA A 144 3.00 -16.03 -2.69
C ALA A 144 3.95 -17.23 -2.83
N ARG A 145 4.42 -17.48 -4.05
CA ARG A 145 5.51 -18.43 -4.32
C ARG A 145 6.88 -17.77 -4.21
N GLU A 146 6.95 -16.55 -4.61
CA GLU A 146 8.16 -15.74 -4.64
C GLU A 146 7.79 -14.29 -4.35
N VAL A 147 8.53 -13.63 -3.50
CA VAL A 147 8.33 -12.22 -3.12
C VAL A 147 9.56 -11.42 -3.48
N LEU A 148 9.34 -10.26 -4.08
CA LEU A 148 10.34 -9.25 -4.35
C LEU A 148 9.89 -7.94 -3.73
N THR A 149 10.64 -7.42 -2.78
CA THR A 149 10.42 -6.07 -2.25
C THR A 149 11.02 -5.02 -3.19
N VAL A 150 10.31 -3.92 -3.37
CA VAL A 150 10.73 -2.80 -4.22
C VAL A 150 10.56 -1.51 -3.44
N PRO A 151 11.60 -0.66 -3.33
CA PRO A 151 11.45 0.65 -2.71
C PRO A 151 10.40 1.52 -3.41
N GLU A 152 9.52 2.16 -2.64
CA GLU A 152 8.41 2.98 -3.16
C GLU A 152 8.86 4.05 -4.17
N PRO A 153 9.97 4.81 -3.96
CA PRO A 153 10.40 5.81 -4.94
C PRO A 153 10.80 5.22 -6.28
N ILE A 154 11.42 4.02 -6.28
CA ILE A 154 11.77 3.32 -7.54
C ILE A 154 10.49 2.89 -8.26
N ALA A 155 9.54 2.31 -7.52
CA ALA A 155 8.26 1.91 -8.07
C ALA A 155 7.49 3.12 -8.62
N ALA A 156 7.47 4.25 -7.91
CA ALA A 156 6.84 5.50 -8.32
C ALA A 156 7.46 6.06 -9.62
N ALA A 157 8.80 6.12 -9.69
CA ALA A 157 9.51 6.59 -10.88
C ALA A 157 9.17 5.76 -12.12
N ILE A 158 9.22 4.42 -11.99
CA ILE A 158 8.89 3.52 -13.09
C ILE A 158 7.44 3.69 -13.52
N GLY A 159 6.53 3.85 -12.56
CA GLY A 159 5.11 4.06 -12.85
C GLY A 159 4.81 5.38 -13.53
N ALA A 160 5.55 6.42 -13.19
CA ALA A 160 5.52 7.70 -13.87
C ALA A 160 6.15 7.66 -15.29
N GLY A 161 6.81 6.55 -15.65
CA GLY A 161 7.50 6.40 -16.93
C GLY A 161 8.84 7.12 -16.99
N ILE A 162 9.40 7.47 -15.82
CA ILE A 162 10.69 8.15 -15.71
C ILE A 162 11.81 7.13 -15.95
N ASP A 163 12.72 7.46 -16.87
CA ASP A 163 13.91 6.63 -17.12
C ASP A 163 15.00 6.94 -16.08
N ILE A 164 15.21 6.02 -15.15
CA ILE A 164 16.18 6.12 -14.07
C ILE A 164 17.50 5.38 -14.38
N SER A 165 17.62 4.75 -15.56
CA SER A 165 18.81 3.97 -15.95
C SER A 165 20.01 4.83 -16.34
N ARG A 166 19.78 6.09 -16.64
CA ARG A 166 20.84 7.01 -17.08
C ARG A 166 21.60 7.62 -15.90
N PRO A 167 22.86 8.02 -16.08
CA PRO A 167 23.67 8.71 -15.07
C PRO A 167 23.22 10.18 -14.92
N CYS A 168 21.97 10.37 -14.53
CA CYS A 168 21.33 11.67 -14.38
C CYS A 168 20.30 11.57 -13.25
N GLY A 169 20.46 12.40 -12.23
CA GLY A 169 19.58 12.41 -11.06
C GLY A 169 18.12 12.72 -11.42
N LYS A 170 17.21 11.89 -10.96
CA LYS A 170 15.76 12.10 -11.06
C LYS A 170 15.19 12.18 -9.65
N MET A 171 14.60 13.32 -9.32
CA MET A 171 13.96 13.52 -8.03
C MET A 171 12.53 13.01 -8.08
N ILE A 172 12.18 12.20 -7.09
CA ILE A 172 10.82 11.72 -6.84
C ILE A 172 10.40 12.24 -5.46
N VAL A 173 9.18 12.75 -5.38
CA VAL A 173 8.49 13.04 -4.13
C VAL A 173 7.20 12.23 -4.13
N ASP A 174 7.08 11.30 -3.19
CA ASP A 174 5.89 10.47 -3.00
C ASP A 174 5.25 10.85 -1.66
N ILE A 175 4.00 11.31 -1.70
CA ILE A 175 3.24 11.72 -0.52
C ILE A 175 2.08 10.75 -0.38
N GLY A 176 2.21 9.86 0.59
CA GLY A 176 1.21 8.87 0.95
C GLY A 176 0.23 9.37 2.02
N ALA A 177 -0.40 8.43 2.71
CA ALA A 177 -1.21 8.71 3.89
C ALA A 177 -0.34 8.82 5.16
N GLY A 178 0.58 7.87 5.38
CA GLY A 178 1.41 7.81 6.58
C GLY A 178 2.83 8.35 6.39
N THR A 179 3.35 8.36 5.17
CA THR A 179 4.74 8.73 4.85
C THR A 179 4.81 9.73 3.70
N CYS A 180 5.81 10.61 3.76
CA CYS A 180 6.26 11.42 2.63
C CYS A 180 7.72 11.07 2.36
N GLU A 181 8.01 10.56 1.15
CA GLU A 181 9.32 10.13 0.72
C GLU A 181 9.87 11.03 -0.37
N THR A 182 11.12 11.42 -0.24
CA THR A 182 11.85 12.16 -1.28
C THR A 182 13.10 11.37 -1.62
N ALA A 183 13.31 11.08 -2.90
CA ALA A 183 14.50 10.34 -3.34
C ALA A 183 15.08 10.90 -4.62
N ILE A 184 16.39 10.85 -4.75
CA ILE A 184 17.11 11.06 -6.00
C ILE A 184 17.53 9.70 -6.55
N LEU A 185 17.09 9.40 -7.77
CA LEU A 185 17.33 8.12 -8.45
C LEU A 185 18.27 8.32 -9.63
N SER A 186 19.21 7.41 -9.81
CA SER A 186 20.14 7.36 -10.95
C SER A 186 20.69 5.95 -11.10
N LEU A 187 20.99 5.52 -12.33
CA LEU A 187 21.60 4.20 -12.62
C LEU A 187 20.82 3.03 -12.01
N ASP A 188 19.48 3.09 -12.11
CA ASP A 188 18.52 2.11 -11.57
C ASP A 188 18.54 1.95 -10.03
N GLY A 189 19.14 2.89 -9.30
CA GLY A 189 19.26 2.86 -7.84
C GLY A 189 18.87 4.17 -7.17
N ILE A 190 18.76 4.11 -5.84
CA ILE A 190 18.59 5.27 -4.96
C ILE A 190 20.00 5.84 -4.66
N VAL A 191 20.19 7.12 -4.97
CA VAL A 191 21.43 7.84 -4.66
C VAL A 191 21.36 8.43 -3.24
N VAL A 192 20.22 9.03 -2.93
CA VAL A 192 19.87 9.56 -1.62
C VAL A 192 18.38 9.56 -1.47
N ASP A 193 17.91 9.29 -0.27
CA ASP A 193 16.51 9.35 0.10
C ASP A 193 16.32 9.97 1.48
N HIS A 194 15.13 10.47 1.71
CA HIS A 194 14.68 10.97 2.99
C HIS A 194 13.20 10.72 3.15
N THR A 195 12.81 10.13 4.28
CA THR A 195 11.43 9.82 4.62
C THR A 195 11.02 10.53 5.90
N ILE A 196 9.85 11.15 5.88
CA ILE A 196 9.22 11.71 7.07
C ILE A 196 7.84 11.07 7.30
N ASN A 197 7.47 10.93 8.57
CA ASN A 197 6.16 10.40 8.99
C ASN A 197 5.12 11.52 9.15
N VAL A 198 5.17 12.50 8.26
CA VAL A 198 4.19 13.60 8.16
C VAL A 198 3.63 13.59 6.76
N ALA A 199 2.36 13.20 6.64
CA ALA A 199 1.71 12.99 5.34
C ALA A 199 0.19 13.18 5.44
N GLY A 200 -0.58 12.57 4.57
CA GLY A 200 -2.01 12.79 4.41
C GLY A 200 -2.83 12.65 5.69
N ASP A 201 -2.54 11.64 6.54
CA ASP A 201 -3.25 11.43 7.81
C ASP A 201 -3.01 12.59 8.79
N ASN A 202 -1.78 13.16 8.80
CA ASN A 202 -1.47 14.32 9.64
C ASN A 202 -2.18 15.58 9.15
N PHE A 203 -2.39 15.71 7.83
CA PHE A 203 -3.16 16.83 7.27
C PHE A 203 -4.64 16.73 7.68
N ASP A 204 -5.21 15.52 7.66
CA ASP A 204 -6.58 15.27 8.13
C ASP A 204 -6.73 15.60 9.62
N GLU A 205 -5.77 15.19 10.45
CA GLU A 205 -5.74 15.54 11.87
C GLU A 205 -5.66 17.07 12.08
N ALA A 206 -4.85 17.77 11.29
CA ALA A 206 -4.73 19.23 11.38
C ALA A 206 -6.05 19.93 11.02
N ILE A 207 -6.75 19.44 9.98
CA ILE A 207 -8.08 19.94 9.59
C ILE A 207 -9.10 19.70 10.70
N MET A 208 -9.12 18.50 11.30
CA MET A 208 -10.03 18.20 12.41
C MET A 208 -9.77 19.11 13.62
N LYS A 209 -8.50 19.34 13.96
CA LYS A 209 -8.09 20.23 15.06
C LYS A 209 -8.52 21.68 14.78
N TYR A 210 -8.31 22.15 13.56
CA TYR A 210 -8.69 23.49 13.12
C TYR A 210 -10.22 23.69 13.18
N ALA A 211 -10.99 22.77 12.61
CA ALA A 211 -12.45 22.80 12.64
C ALA A 211 -13.00 22.88 14.09
N ARG A 212 -12.38 22.15 15.01
CA ARG A 212 -12.76 22.17 16.42
C ARG A 212 -12.38 23.49 17.10
N ALA A 213 -11.18 23.99 16.86
CA ALA A 213 -10.67 25.19 17.54
C ALA A 213 -11.36 26.48 17.07
N GLU A 214 -11.48 26.65 15.75
CA GLU A 214 -11.96 27.91 15.16
C GLU A 214 -13.48 27.94 14.94
N HIS A 215 -14.08 26.77 14.71
CA HIS A 215 -15.51 26.69 14.35
C HIS A 215 -16.36 25.91 15.36
N ASN A 216 -15.75 25.36 16.43
CA ASN A 216 -16.41 24.49 17.41
C ASN A 216 -17.16 23.30 16.76
N LEU A 217 -16.62 22.79 15.65
CA LEU A 217 -17.16 21.67 14.88
C LEU A 217 -16.34 20.42 15.13
N ILE A 218 -17.02 19.31 15.45
CA ILE A 218 -16.41 17.98 15.53
C ILE A 218 -16.70 17.27 14.22
N ILE A 219 -15.67 17.08 13.41
CA ILE A 219 -15.73 16.32 12.14
C ILE A 219 -14.93 15.04 12.25
N GLY A 220 -15.33 13.99 11.53
CA GLY A 220 -14.58 12.72 11.47
C GLY A 220 -13.50 12.73 10.40
N GLU A 221 -12.61 11.72 10.44
CA GLU A 221 -11.49 11.55 9.48
C GLU A 221 -11.93 11.64 8.02
N ARG A 222 -13.06 11.02 7.68
CA ARG A 222 -13.59 11.03 6.31
C ARG A 222 -13.95 12.45 5.83
N ALA A 223 -14.60 13.22 6.68
CA ALA A 223 -14.96 14.61 6.34
C ALA A 223 -13.71 15.47 6.21
N ALA A 224 -12.69 15.24 7.05
CA ALA A 224 -11.40 15.92 6.96
C ALA A 224 -10.67 15.54 5.65
N GLU A 225 -10.66 14.26 5.27
CA GLU A 225 -10.11 13.81 3.99
C GLU A 225 -10.82 14.44 2.79
N ASP A 226 -12.17 14.48 2.81
CA ASP A 226 -12.96 15.13 1.77
C ASP A 226 -12.61 16.62 1.66
N ILE A 227 -12.47 17.33 2.78
CA ILE A 227 -12.06 18.76 2.81
C ILE A 227 -10.64 18.94 2.28
N LYS A 228 -9.71 18.04 2.61
CA LYS A 228 -8.32 18.07 2.10
C LYS A 228 -8.25 17.92 0.57
N ILE A 229 -9.16 17.17 -0.02
CA ILE A 229 -9.13 16.82 -1.44
C ILE A 229 -9.82 17.90 -2.29
N HIS A 230 -10.78 18.62 -1.75
CA HIS A 230 -11.60 19.64 -2.42
C HIS A 230 -11.28 21.06 -1.95
#